data_fe17fada1c3cc23a9f0735d8803d43d2
#
_entry.id   fe17fada1c3cc23a9f0735d8803d43d2
#
_cell.length_a   1.000
_cell.length_b   1.000
_cell.length_c   1.000
_cell.angle_alpha   90.00
_cell.angle_beta   90.00
_cell.angle_gamma   90.00
#
_symmetry.space_group_name_H-M   'P 1'
#
loop_
_entity.id
_entity.type
_entity.pdbx_description
1 polymer ?
#
loop_
_entity_poly.entity_id
_entity_poly.type
_entity_poly.pdbx_seq_one_letter_code
_entity_poly.pdbx_strand_id
1 'polypeptide(L)'
;MTAALASLALTGLACTSGPADAAAAAAYAGTAAAGAGHPSPDWARLADRVPTPDLHWTTCRKTAQCATAELPLNYHDPHGPKIKVALLRVPAKDPRGRLGSIFVNPGGPGVSARAWAALLPRALPKVILDRFDIVGVDPRGVGGSTQIHCFRTKAERARVEAPFNATPFPGTTAGQRSWIGAAQAFGRACSTTGRRVASAMSTTDDALDMEVLRRAVGDRKLTYFGESEGSYLGLVYANMFPRRIRAVAIDGIVDPRAWAGTPATADVPVFDRVGAAAASYRVLDELLVLCQRAGRPRCSFASADTPARFARLAARLHADPLRLAAPGIKTTTFTYPNLIADTEHWMHDPAGYRGLFPELTDLARLIAPGSGGSSHAALVRALLRLHSRVQAPPAPGNQLEAIYGVVCTDGLSAADAASWPAAAAAADRHARYFGAFYAWLSIQCARNTWTARDHDAYSGPFDHRTDAPVLVVGGRWDPATSYGNAVKVARMMPNSRLVSSNNWGHESAGTSACVDNAIFGYLIRPLAPAPKITHCRGNVQPFASSAH
;
A
#
# COMPACT_ATOMS: atom_id res chain seq x y z
N MET A 1 -26.28 59.59 -18.74
CA MET A 1 -26.39 60.63 -17.70
C MET A 1 -26.18 59.98 -16.33
N THR A 2 -25.08 60.37 -15.68
CA THR A 2 -24.77 60.49 -14.23
C THR A 2 -24.95 59.27 -13.34
N ALA A 3 -23.88 58.66 -13.03
CA ALA A 3 -23.02 58.45 -11.85
C ALA A 3 -23.67 58.62 -10.48
N ALA A 4 -23.55 57.61 -9.63
CA ALA A 4 -23.31 57.77 -8.21
C ALA A 4 -22.54 56.55 -7.67
N LEU A 5 -21.31 56.81 -7.20
CA LEU A 5 -20.44 55.94 -6.40
C LEU A 5 -20.96 55.86 -4.98
N ALA A 6 -21.04 54.68 -4.41
CA ALA A 6 -21.08 54.49 -2.97
C ALA A 6 -20.05 53.42 -2.55
N SER A 7 -19.00 53.89 -1.91
CA SER A 7 -17.98 53.09 -1.24
C SER A 7 -18.58 52.40 -0.01
N LEU A 8 -18.42 51.07 0.08
CA LEU A 8 -18.62 50.34 1.34
C LEU A 8 -17.34 49.61 1.70
N ALA A 9 -16.82 49.95 2.84
CA ALA A 9 -15.64 49.38 3.47
C ALA A 9 -15.83 47.89 3.78
N LEU A 10 -14.91 47.05 3.30
CA LEU A 10 -14.77 45.66 3.72
C LEU A 10 -13.99 45.63 5.06
N THR A 11 -14.70 45.37 6.13
CA THR A 11 -14.07 44.91 7.38
C THR A 11 -13.67 43.43 7.19
N GLY A 12 -12.37 43.20 7.25
CA GLY A 12 -11.81 41.84 7.19
C GLY A 12 -12.17 41.06 8.46
N LEU A 13 -12.89 39.95 8.31
CA LEU A 13 -12.92 38.90 9.31
C LEU A 13 -11.68 38.03 9.12
N ALA A 14 -10.72 38.16 10.03
CA ALA A 14 -9.62 37.22 10.19
C ALA A 14 -10.20 35.91 10.78
N CYS A 15 -10.17 34.83 9.99
CA CYS A 15 -10.35 33.50 10.53
C CYS A 15 -9.13 33.14 11.37
N THR A 16 -9.30 33.18 12.70
CA THR A 16 -8.32 32.65 13.64
C THR A 16 -8.35 31.12 13.57
N SER A 17 -7.26 30.53 13.09
CA SER A 17 -6.98 29.10 13.25
C SER A 17 -6.89 28.77 14.75
N GLY A 18 -7.64 27.77 15.20
CA GLY A 18 -7.67 27.33 16.59
C GLY A 18 -6.35 26.68 17.02
N PRO A 19 -6.08 26.64 18.34
CA PRO A 19 -4.77 26.23 18.90
C PRO A 19 -4.43 24.73 18.78
N ALA A 20 -5.25 23.90 18.14
CA ALA A 20 -5.01 22.47 18.01
C ALA A 20 -3.93 22.10 16.95
N ASP A 21 -3.74 22.94 15.93
CA ASP A 21 -2.74 22.65 14.88
C ASP A 21 -1.32 23.09 15.24
N ALA A 22 -1.17 23.97 16.23
CA ALA A 22 0.15 24.46 16.68
C ALA A 22 0.85 23.48 17.65
N ALA A 23 0.12 22.66 18.39
CA ALA A 23 0.69 21.70 19.34
C ALA A 23 1.33 20.49 18.64
N ALA A 24 0.83 20.09 17.48
CA ALA A 24 1.41 18.99 16.70
C ALA A 24 2.71 19.38 15.97
N ALA A 25 2.92 20.68 15.70
CA ALA A 25 4.13 21.17 15.04
C ALA A 25 5.31 21.40 16.01
N ALA A 26 5.02 21.69 17.29
CA ALA A 26 6.05 21.99 18.28
C ALA A 26 6.71 20.74 18.90
N ALA A 27 6.07 19.57 18.83
CA ALA A 27 6.61 18.31 19.35
C ALA A 27 7.71 17.69 18.45
N TYR A 28 7.94 18.22 17.24
CA TYR A 28 8.90 17.68 16.26
C TYR A 28 10.22 18.45 16.17
N ALA A 29 10.43 19.47 17.02
CA ALA A 29 11.69 20.24 17.06
C ALA A 29 12.64 19.75 18.18
N GLY A 30 12.58 18.49 18.57
CA GLY A 30 13.46 17.87 19.55
C GLY A 30 14.68 17.26 18.88
N THR A 31 15.81 17.95 18.94
CA THR A 31 17.21 17.50 18.86
C THR A 31 17.47 16.14 18.23
N ALA A 32 17.89 16.14 16.96
CA ALA A 32 18.65 15.04 16.39
C ALA A 32 19.99 14.92 17.17
N ALA A 33 20.03 14.08 18.19
CA ALA A 33 21.28 13.55 18.71
C ALA A 33 21.86 12.68 17.59
N ALA A 34 22.92 13.14 16.96
CA ALA A 34 23.74 12.38 16.05
C ALA A 34 24.32 11.19 16.84
N GLY A 35 23.65 10.04 16.75
CA GLY A 35 24.28 8.77 17.06
C GLY A 35 25.47 8.63 16.14
N ALA A 36 26.62 8.21 16.66
CA ALA A 36 27.84 7.94 15.91
C ALA A 36 27.49 6.91 14.80
N GLY A 37 27.16 7.42 13.61
CA GLY A 37 26.72 6.62 12.50
C GLY A 37 27.90 5.82 11.96
N HIS A 38 27.75 4.52 11.86
CA HIS A 38 28.55 3.76 10.91
C HIS A 38 28.39 4.41 9.54
N PRO A 39 29.48 4.62 8.76
CA PRO A 39 29.36 5.15 7.41
C PRO A 39 28.40 4.25 6.63
N SER A 40 27.41 4.87 5.97
CA SER A 40 26.48 4.12 5.11
C SER A 40 27.27 3.28 4.11
N PRO A 41 26.90 2.01 3.89
CA PRO A 41 27.59 1.17 2.91
C PRO A 41 27.65 1.85 1.54
N ASP A 42 28.74 1.65 0.81
CA ASP A 42 28.79 2.05 -0.60
C ASP A 42 27.97 1.03 -1.43
N TRP A 43 26.66 1.29 -1.49
CA TRP A 43 25.69 0.44 -2.19
C TRP A 43 26.06 0.22 -3.66
N ALA A 44 26.60 1.26 -4.31
CA ALA A 44 27.03 1.18 -5.69
C ALA A 44 28.18 0.17 -5.83
N ARG A 45 29.14 0.21 -4.92
CA ARG A 45 30.27 -0.74 -4.90
C ARG A 45 29.80 -2.17 -4.61
N LEU A 46 28.84 -2.37 -3.72
CA LEU A 46 28.29 -3.71 -3.46
C LEU A 46 27.66 -4.29 -4.72
N ALA A 47 26.79 -3.54 -5.40
CA ALA A 47 26.16 -3.98 -6.64
C ALA A 47 27.20 -4.19 -7.76
N ASP A 48 28.21 -3.32 -7.89
CA ASP A 48 29.23 -3.37 -8.97
C ASP A 48 30.19 -4.56 -8.85
N ARG A 49 30.34 -5.13 -7.65
CA ARG A 49 31.12 -6.36 -7.44
C ARG A 49 30.44 -7.61 -8.00
N VAL A 50 29.12 -7.55 -8.24
CA VAL A 50 28.36 -8.66 -8.80
C VAL A 50 28.48 -8.64 -10.32
N PRO A 51 28.92 -9.73 -10.98
CA PRO A 51 28.92 -9.82 -12.43
C PRO A 51 27.51 -9.62 -12.99
N THR A 52 27.42 -8.92 -14.11
CA THR A 52 26.15 -8.76 -14.81
C THR A 52 25.68 -10.10 -15.36
N PRO A 53 24.52 -10.63 -14.93
CA PRO A 53 24.04 -11.92 -15.41
C PRO A 53 23.60 -11.83 -16.89
N ASP A 54 23.82 -12.90 -17.63
CA ASP A 54 23.22 -13.04 -18.96
C ASP A 54 21.77 -13.52 -18.82
N LEU A 55 20.84 -12.76 -19.38
CA LEU A 55 19.41 -13.04 -19.31
C LEU A 55 18.96 -13.82 -20.54
N HIS A 56 18.79 -15.12 -20.40
CA HIS A 56 18.23 -15.98 -21.44
C HIS A 56 16.71 -15.79 -21.53
N TRP A 57 16.28 -14.84 -22.38
CA TRP A 57 14.87 -14.54 -22.57
C TRP A 57 14.17 -15.61 -23.40
N THR A 58 13.11 -16.21 -22.86
CA THR A 58 12.24 -17.18 -23.54
C THR A 58 10.81 -16.65 -23.60
N THR A 59 10.09 -16.94 -24.69
CA THR A 59 8.67 -16.58 -24.80
C THR A 59 7.88 -17.39 -23.78
N CYS A 60 7.22 -16.72 -22.83
CA CYS A 60 6.44 -17.37 -21.77
C CYS A 60 4.96 -17.01 -21.81
N ARG A 61 4.60 -15.95 -22.52
CA ARG A 61 3.23 -15.53 -22.82
C ARG A 61 3.18 -14.97 -24.24
N LYS A 62 1.96 -14.80 -24.79
CA LYS A 62 1.74 -14.41 -26.20
C LYS A 62 2.60 -13.22 -26.67
N THR A 63 2.84 -12.22 -25.79
CA THR A 63 3.60 -10.99 -26.12
C THR A 63 4.69 -10.68 -25.09
N ALA A 64 5.01 -11.64 -24.22
CA ALA A 64 5.98 -11.40 -23.16
C ALA A 64 7.05 -12.50 -23.13
N GLN A 65 8.22 -12.12 -22.65
CA GLN A 65 9.38 -12.98 -22.46
C GLN A 65 9.71 -13.08 -20.99
N CYS A 66 10.15 -14.26 -20.55
CA CYS A 66 10.58 -14.51 -19.18
C CYS A 66 12.07 -14.85 -19.14
N ALA A 67 12.71 -14.48 -18.06
CA ALA A 67 14.07 -14.87 -17.72
C ALA A 67 14.18 -15.10 -16.21
N THR A 68 15.25 -15.76 -15.80
CA THR A 68 15.64 -15.91 -14.39
C THR A 68 17.11 -15.58 -14.26
N ALA A 69 17.45 -14.72 -13.30
CA ALA A 69 18.82 -14.41 -12.95
C ALA A 69 19.20 -15.13 -11.63
N GLU A 70 20.44 -15.58 -11.53
CA GLU A 70 21.03 -16.03 -10.27
C GLU A 70 21.84 -14.88 -9.67
N LEU A 71 21.38 -14.35 -8.53
CA LEU A 71 21.98 -13.23 -7.82
C LEU A 71 22.51 -13.69 -6.45
N PRO A 72 23.42 -12.94 -5.81
CA PRO A 72 23.88 -13.27 -4.46
C PRO A 72 22.71 -13.27 -3.47
N LEU A 73 22.67 -14.25 -2.59
CA LEU A 73 21.77 -14.19 -1.43
C LEU A 73 22.17 -13.05 -0.49
N ASN A 74 23.46 -12.79 -0.37
CA ASN A 74 24.05 -11.70 0.41
C ASN A 74 25.06 -10.93 -0.46
N TYR A 75 24.87 -9.63 -0.65
CA TYR A 75 25.74 -8.79 -1.47
C TYR A 75 27.12 -8.52 -0.86
N HIS A 76 27.29 -8.74 0.45
CA HIS A 76 28.62 -8.71 1.10
C HIS A 76 29.45 -9.97 0.77
N ASP A 77 28.78 -11.07 0.38
CA ASP A 77 29.42 -12.29 -0.11
C ASP A 77 28.93 -12.65 -1.54
N PRO A 78 29.39 -11.90 -2.56
CA PRO A 78 28.89 -12.06 -3.93
C PRO A 78 29.23 -13.42 -4.56
N HIS A 79 30.16 -14.19 -4.01
CA HIS A 79 30.52 -15.54 -4.45
C HIS A 79 29.86 -16.66 -3.63
N GLY A 80 29.17 -16.31 -2.54
CA GLY A 80 28.45 -17.24 -1.68
C GLY A 80 27.15 -17.78 -2.30
N PRO A 81 26.23 -18.23 -1.45
CA PRO A 81 24.94 -18.77 -1.89
C PRO A 81 24.17 -17.82 -2.80
N LYS A 82 23.46 -18.40 -3.78
CA LYS A 82 22.67 -17.64 -4.76
C LYS A 82 21.17 -17.75 -4.48
N ILE A 83 20.44 -16.77 -4.98
CA ILE A 83 18.99 -16.72 -5.04
C ILE A 83 18.55 -16.55 -6.50
N LYS A 84 17.46 -17.16 -6.89
CA LYS A 84 16.86 -16.98 -8.22
C LYS A 84 15.89 -15.84 -8.18
N VAL A 85 16.08 -14.87 -9.09
CA VAL A 85 15.19 -13.71 -9.26
C VAL A 85 14.57 -13.82 -10.64
N ALA A 86 13.25 -13.84 -10.70
CA ALA A 86 12.48 -14.05 -11.91
C ALA A 86 12.02 -12.72 -12.52
N LEU A 87 12.13 -12.62 -13.84
CA LEU A 87 11.73 -11.45 -14.61
C LEU A 87 10.68 -11.81 -15.66
N LEU A 88 9.88 -10.82 -16.01
CA LEU A 88 9.06 -10.82 -17.21
C LEU A 88 9.26 -9.47 -17.91
N ARG A 89 9.44 -9.51 -19.22
CA ARG A 89 9.47 -8.31 -20.04
C ARG A 89 8.40 -8.36 -21.14
N VAL A 90 7.72 -7.24 -21.36
CA VAL A 90 6.96 -6.99 -22.58
C VAL A 90 7.82 -6.07 -23.44
N PRO A 91 8.36 -6.54 -24.57
CA PRO A 91 9.25 -5.75 -25.40
C PRO A 91 8.58 -4.51 -26.00
N ALA A 92 9.35 -3.44 -26.18
CA ALA A 92 8.93 -2.24 -26.91
C ALA A 92 8.49 -2.62 -28.35
N LYS A 93 7.40 -2.00 -28.82
CA LYS A 93 6.85 -2.26 -30.15
C LYS A 93 7.68 -1.62 -31.28
N ASP A 94 8.42 -0.54 -30.98
CA ASP A 94 9.37 0.09 -31.88
C ASP A 94 10.81 -0.07 -31.35
N PRO A 95 11.52 -1.13 -31.76
CA PRO A 95 12.89 -1.38 -31.27
C PRO A 95 13.87 -0.26 -31.67
N ARG A 96 13.65 0.44 -32.79
CA ARG A 96 14.52 1.52 -33.26
C ARG A 96 14.35 2.80 -32.45
N GLY A 97 13.14 3.01 -31.94
CA GLY A 97 12.81 4.16 -31.09
C GLY A 97 12.91 3.87 -29.60
N ARG A 98 13.38 2.71 -29.18
CA ARG A 98 13.45 2.28 -27.78
C ARG A 98 14.29 3.23 -26.93
N LEU A 99 13.75 3.67 -25.80
CA LEU A 99 14.41 4.53 -24.80
C LEU A 99 15.03 3.76 -23.64
N GLY A 100 14.68 2.50 -23.46
CA GLY A 100 15.11 1.65 -22.35
C GLY A 100 13.98 0.80 -21.80
N SER A 101 14.13 0.32 -20.56
CA SER A 101 13.12 -0.46 -19.85
C SER A 101 12.49 0.38 -18.74
N ILE A 102 11.18 0.24 -18.53
CA ILE A 102 10.51 0.69 -17.31
C ILE A 102 10.39 -0.52 -16.39
N PHE A 103 11.12 -0.49 -15.28
CA PHE A 103 10.94 -1.44 -14.18
C PHE A 103 9.66 -1.07 -13.43
N VAL A 104 8.79 -2.04 -13.20
CA VAL A 104 7.49 -1.80 -12.58
C VAL A 104 7.30 -2.67 -11.34
N ASN A 105 6.68 -2.10 -10.28
CA ASN A 105 6.35 -2.82 -9.07
C ASN A 105 5.01 -2.32 -8.48
N PRO A 106 4.00 -3.20 -8.31
CA PRO A 106 2.68 -2.84 -7.78
C PRO A 106 2.66 -2.72 -6.26
N GLY A 107 3.74 -3.06 -5.58
CA GLY A 107 3.79 -3.08 -4.11
C GLY A 107 3.13 -4.32 -3.49
N GLY A 108 2.32 -4.06 -2.51
CA GLY A 108 1.71 -5.05 -1.63
C GLY A 108 2.18 -4.84 -0.19
N PRO A 109 3.40 -5.30 0.22
CA PRO A 109 4.36 -6.12 -0.51
C PRO A 109 3.88 -7.53 -0.82
N GLY A 110 4.67 -8.29 -1.59
CA GLY A 110 4.38 -9.69 -1.89
C GLY A 110 3.52 -9.92 -3.13
N VAL A 111 3.16 -8.87 -3.87
CA VAL A 111 2.47 -9.00 -5.16
C VAL A 111 3.48 -9.21 -6.30
N SER A 112 3.17 -10.11 -7.23
CA SER A 112 4.05 -10.41 -8.36
C SER A 112 4.13 -9.25 -9.35
N ALA A 113 5.28 -8.60 -9.44
CA ALA A 113 5.57 -7.57 -10.42
C ALA A 113 5.57 -8.10 -11.86
N ARG A 114 5.95 -9.37 -12.08
CA ARG A 114 5.84 -10.06 -13.37
C ARG A 114 4.39 -10.19 -13.82
N ALA A 115 3.49 -10.56 -12.91
CA ALA A 115 2.06 -10.66 -13.22
C ALA A 115 1.49 -9.29 -13.59
N TRP A 116 1.88 -8.25 -12.85
CA TRP A 116 1.46 -6.89 -13.12
C TRP A 116 2.01 -6.35 -14.45
N ALA A 117 3.30 -6.52 -14.73
CA ALA A 117 3.92 -6.13 -15.98
C ALA A 117 3.24 -6.77 -17.21
N ALA A 118 2.73 -8.00 -17.06
CA ALA A 118 1.98 -8.67 -18.12
C ALA A 118 0.59 -8.07 -18.38
N LEU A 119 0.01 -7.38 -17.40
CA LEU A 119 -1.32 -6.74 -17.49
C LEU A 119 -1.26 -5.27 -17.91
N LEU A 120 -0.23 -4.54 -17.47
CA LEU A 120 -0.03 -3.11 -17.73
C LEU A 120 -0.20 -2.67 -19.19
N PRO A 121 0.25 -3.44 -20.21
CA PRO A 121 0.07 -3.03 -21.61
C PRO A 121 -1.38 -2.76 -22.04
N ARG A 122 -2.36 -3.20 -21.27
CA ARG A 122 -3.78 -2.92 -21.54
C ARG A 122 -4.20 -1.51 -21.12
N ALA A 123 -3.46 -0.92 -20.19
CA ALA A 123 -3.74 0.41 -19.63
C ALA A 123 -2.73 1.47 -20.09
N LEU A 124 -1.54 1.07 -20.53
CA LEU A 124 -0.49 1.98 -20.92
C LEU A 124 -0.74 2.58 -22.33
N PRO A 125 -0.47 3.88 -22.53
CA PRO A 125 -0.62 4.53 -23.84
C PRO A 125 0.40 4.00 -24.84
N LYS A 126 0.02 4.07 -26.13
CA LYS A 126 0.84 3.58 -27.25
C LYS A 126 2.28 4.12 -27.21
N VAL A 127 2.47 5.39 -26.87
CA VAL A 127 3.79 6.04 -26.83
C VAL A 127 4.74 5.39 -25.82
N ILE A 128 4.23 4.89 -24.70
CA ILE A 128 5.03 4.14 -23.72
C ILE A 128 5.37 2.76 -24.27
N LEU A 129 4.36 2.05 -24.79
CA LEU A 129 4.53 0.70 -25.35
C LEU A 129 5.43 0.65 -26.59
N ASP A 130 5.50 1.73 -27.36
CA ASP A 130 6.41 1.80 -28.50
C ASP A 130 7.86 2.04 -28.06
N ARG A 131 8.07 2.78 -26.96
CA ARG A 131 9.37 3.33 -26.59
C ARG A 131 10.08 2.60 -25.45
N PHE A 132 9.37 1.75 -24.69
CA PHE A 132 9.95 1.08 -23.52
C PHE A 132 9.59 -0.41 -23.49
N ASP A 133 10.56 -1.20 -23.06
CA ASP A 133 10.24 -2.51 -22.53
C ASP A 133 9.57 -2.31 -21.16
N ILE A 134 8.52 -3.07 -20.86
CA ILE A 134 7.92 -3.09 -19.51
C ILE A 134 8.48 -4.32 -18.78
N VAL A 135 9.22 -4.09 -17.72
CA VAL A 135 9.94 -5.15 -16.99
C VAL A 135 9.38 -5.26 -15.57
N GLY A 136 8.80 -6.42 -15.26
CA GLY A 136 8.46 -6.80 -13.89
C GLY A 136 9.50 -7.76 -13.34
N VAL A 137 10.01 -7.43 -12.16
CA VAL A 137 10.93 -8.29 -11.39
C VAL A 137 10.18 -8.73 -10.14
N ASP A 138 9.94 -10.03 -9.99
CA ASP A 138 9.37 -10.52 -8.73
C ASP A 138 10.42 -10.37 -7.62
N PRO A 139 10.10 -9.65 -6.52
CA PRO A 139 11.01 -9.51 -5.39
C PRO A 139 11.41 -10.86 -4.79
N ARG A 140 12.44 -10.88 -3.98
CA ARG A 140 12.86 -12.05 -3.21
C ARG A 140 11.70 -12.57 -2.38
N GLY A 141 11.50 -13.88 -2.34
CA GLY A 141 10.37 -14.51 -1.66
C GLY A 141 9.05 -14.52 -2.43
N VAL A 142 8.92 -13.79 -3.53
CA VAL A 142 7.66 -13.53 -4.25
C VAL A 142 7.58 -14.28 -5.58
N GLY A 143 6.40 -14.74 -5.93
CA GLY A 143 6.02 -15.17 -7.28
C GLY A 143 6.92 -16.24 -7.89
N GLY A 144 7.60 -15.92 -8.99
CA GLY A 144 8.51 -16.82 -9.67
C GLY A 144 9.95 -16.78 -9.17
N SER A 145 10.30 -15.83 -8.30
CA SER A 145 11.59 -15.78 -7.61
C SER A 145 11.68 -16.88 -6.55
N THR A 146 12.87 -17.13 -6.01
CA THR A 146 13.02 -18.08 -4.90
C THR A 146 12.05 -17.74 -3.78
N GLN A 147 11.06 -18.59 -3.57
CA GLN A 147 10.01 -18.36 -2.58
C GLN A 147 10.50 -18.63 -1.17
N ILE A 148 9.98 -17.86 -0.22
CA ILE A 148 10.10 -18.17 1.20
C ILE A 148 9.14 -19.32 1.55
N HIS A 149 9.65 -20.31 2.29
CA HIS A 149 8.88 -21.45 2.79
C HIS A 149 9.07 -21.56 4.31
N CYS A 150 8.08 -21.10 5.06
CA CYS A 150 8.10 -21.12 6.52
C CYS A 150 7.65 -22.47 7.09
N PHE A 151 6.82 -23.21 6.35
CA PHE A 151 6.18 -24.43 6.81
C PHE A 151 6.65 -25.65 6.01
N ARG A 152 6.80 -26.79 6.68
CA ARG A 152 7.21 -28.05 6.04
C ARG A 152 6.07 -28.71 5.28
N THR A 153 4.81 -28.49 5.71
CA THR A 153 3.61 -29.05 5.09
C THR A 153 2.50 -28.02 4.94
N LYS A 154 1.62 -28.23 3.95
CA LYS A 154 0.40 -27.43 3.77
C LYS A 154 -0.53 -27.52 4.99
N ALA A 155 -0.58 -28.67 5.68
CA ALA A 155 -1.41 -28.85 6.88
C ALA A 155 -0.88 -28.03 8.07
N GLU A 156 0.43 -27.99 8.27
CA GLU A 156 1.06 -27.13 9.28
C GLU A 156 0.75 -25.66 9.02
N ARG A 157 0.93 -25.20 7.78
CA ARG A 157 0.59 -23.84 7.34
C ARG A 157 -0.87 -23.50 7.62
N ALA A 158 -1.80 -24.34 7.12
CA ALA A 158 -3.24 -24.11 7.29
C ALA A 158 -3.65 -24.01 8.77
N ARG A 159 -3.04 -24.82 9.64
CA ARG A 159 -3.28 -24.78 11.09
C ARG A 159 -2.80 -23.47 11.71
N VAL A 160 -1.61 -23.00 11.34
CA VAL A 160 -1.04 -21.74 11.88
C VAL A 160 -1.81 -20.53 11.37
N GLU A 161 -2.19 -20.52 10.09
CA GLU A 161 -2.92 -19.42 9.46
C GLU A 161 -4.43 -19.40 9.78
N ALA A 162 -4.98 -20.48 10.36
CA ALA A 162 -6.42 -20.59 10.64
C ALA A 162 -7.01 -19.39 11.42
N PRO A 163 -6.37 -18.83 12.45
CA PRO A 163 -6.87 -17.65 13.15
C PRO A 163 -6.94 -16.40 12.25
N PHE A 164 -5.98 -16.20 11.35
CA PHE A 164 -5.95 -15.08 10.41
C PHE A 164 -7.03 -15.20 9.34
N ASN A 165 -7.32 -16.45 8.92
CA ASN A 165 -8.37 -16.73 7.93
C ASN A 165 -9.78 -16.72 8.53
N ALA A 166 -9.93 -16.82 9.87
CA ALA A 166 -11.22 -16.86 10.54
C ALA A 166 -11.86 -15.47 10.70
N THR A 167 -11.06 -14.42 10.76
CA THR A 167 -11.53 -13.04 10.96
C THR A 167 -10.47 -12.06 10.44
N PRO A 168 -10.86 -10.91 9.86
CA PRO A 168 -9.91 -9.88 9.40
C PRO A 168 -8.99 -9.35 10.50
N PHE A 169 -9.49 -9.24 11.73
CA PHE A 169 -8.73 -8.94 12.94
C PHE A 169 -9.51 -9.43 14.17
N PRO A 170 -8.85 -9.63 15.34
CA PRO A 170 -9.53 -10.20 16.50
C PRO A 170 -10.42 -9.18 17.22
N GLY A 171 -11.73 -9.43 17.24
CA GLY A 171 -12.73 -8.61 17.94
C GLY A 171 -12.98 -8.99 19.41
N THR A 172 -12.38 -10.06 19.92
CA THR A 172 -12.59 -10.56 21.29
C THR A 172 -11.27 -10.90 21.97
N THR A 173 -11.23 -10.92 23.31
CA THR A 173 -10.03 -11.29 24.08
C THR A 173 -9.56 -12.73 23.74
N ALA A 174 -10.48 -13.66 23.51
CA ALA A 174 -10.13 -15.02 23.08
C ALA A 174 -9.51 -15.02 21.67
N GLY A 175 -10.08 -14.26 20.74
CA GLY A 175 -9.54 -14.04 19.39
C GLY A 175 -8.14 -13.40 19.43
N GLN A 176 -7.93 -12.40 20.29
CA GLN A 176 -6.62 -11.76 20.48
C GLN A 176 -5.55 -12.77 20.92
N ARG A 177 -5.85 -13.61 21.92
CA ARG A 177 -4.94 -14.68 22.34
C ARG A 177 -4.63 -15.67 21.22
N SER A 178 -5.64 -16.04 20.44
CA SER A 178 -5.49 -16.93 19.28
C SER A 178 -4.58 -16.32 18.20
N TRP A 179 -4.76 -15.04 17.89
CA TRP A 179 -3.94 -14.30 16.93
C TRP A 179 -2.48 -14.16 17.39
N ILE A 180 -2.26 -13.84 18.69
CA ILE A 180 -0.92 -13.75 19.27
C ILE A 180 -0.19 -15.10 19.13
N GLY A 181 -0.86 -16.20 19.50
CA GLY A 181 -0.29 -17.54 19.37
C GLY A 181 0.03 -17.93 17.93
N ALA A 182 -0.86 -17.60 17.00
CA ALA A 182 -0.67 -17.82 15.56
C ALA A 182 0.49 -16.98 15.00
N ALA A 183 0.57 -15.69 15.36
CA ALA A 183 1.66 -14.81 14.93
C ALA A 183 3.02 -15.30 15.43
N GLN A 184 3.09 -15.73 16.69
CA GLN A 184 4.30 -16.31 17.26
C GLN A 184 4.71 -17.62 16.57
N ALA A 185 3.74 -18.49 16.24
CA ALA A 185 4.01 -19.71 15.50
C ALA A 185 4.48 -19.42 14.06
N PHE A 186 3.82 -18.47 13.38
CA PHE A 186 4.16 -18.02 12.05
C PHE A 186 5.58 -17.42 12.00
N GLY A 187 5.86 -16.43 12.86
CA GLY A 187 7.15 -15.77 12.90
C GLY A 187 8.30 -16.71 13.25
N ARG A 188 8.09 -17.66 14.20
CA ARG A 188 9.08 -18.71 14.50
C ARG A 188 9.34 -19.60 13.30
N ALA A 189 8.30 -20.04 12.59
CA ALA A 189 8.45 -20.88 11.40
C ALA A 189 9.27 -20.18 10.31
N CYS A 190 8.96 -18.92 10.04
CA CYS A 190 9.72 -18.11 9.07
C CYS A 190 11.15 -17.82 9.52
N SER A 191 11.36 -17.62 10.83
CA SER A 191 12.68 -17.34 11.40
C SER A 191 13.53 -18.61 11.64
N THR A 192 13.00 -19.80 11.41
CA THR A 192 13.74 -21.08 11.49
C THR A 192 13.74 -21.80 10.17
N THR A 193 12.64 -22.42 9.75
CA THR A 193 12.53 -23.15 8.49
C THR A 193 12.74 -22.24 7.27
N GLY A 194 12.15 -21.05 7.29
CA GLY A 194 12.25 -20.03 6.22
C GLY A 194 13.47 -19.11 6.32
N ARG A 195 14.26 -19.20 7.39
CA ARG A 195 15.28 -18.21 7.78
C ARG A 195 16.20 -17.79 6.66
N ARG A 196 16.68 -18.73 5.84
CA ARG A 196 17.63 -18.44 4.78
C ARG A 196 17.13 -17.36 3.81
N VAL A 197 15.86 -17.42 3.41
CA VAL A 197 15.26 -16.42 2.52
C VAL A 197 14.73 -15.24 3.33
N ALA A 198 14.08 -15.51 4.46
CA ALA A 198 13.50 -14.47 5.33
C ALA A 198 14.50 -13.40 5.79
N SER A 199 15.79 -13.76 5.99
CA SER A 199 16.83 -12.79 6.38
C SER A 199 17.52 -12.09 5.21
N ALA A 200 16.99 -12.22 3.99
CA ALA A 200 17.48 -11.60 2.76
C ALA A 200 16.31 -11.09 1.89
N MET A 201 15.29 -10.56 2.52
CA MET A 201 14.07 -10.06 1.87
C MET A 201 13.83 -8.57 2.15
N SER A 202 14.89 -7.84 2.54
CA SER A 202 14.73 -6.40 2.69
C SER A 202 14.55 -5.72 1.33
N THR A 203 13.88 -4.60 1.33
CA THR A 203 13.79 -3.72 0.15
C THR A 203 15.16 -3.25 -0.32
N THR A 204 16.17 -3.26 0.54
CA THR A 204 17.59 -3.02 0.18
C THR A 204 18.10 -4.07 -0.78
N ASP A 205 17.88 -5.34 -0.49
CA ASP A 205 18.28 -6.44 -1.34
C ASP A 205 17.56 -6.41 -2.69
N ASP A 206 16.27 -6.07 -2.70
CA ASP A 206 15.50 -5.91 -3.94
C ASP A 206 16.01 -4.72 -4.78
N ALA A 207 16.43 -3.62 -4.14
CA ALA A 207 17.05 -2.49 -4.83
C ALA A 207 18.43 -2.85 -5.41
N LEU A 208 19.23 -3.65 -4.71
CA LEU A 208 20.50 -4.19 -5.21
C LEU A 208 20.27 -5.16 -6.38
N ASP A 209 19.29 -6.05 -6.28
CA ASP A 209 18.87 -6.93 -7.38
C ASP A 209 18.45 -6.11 -8.61
N MET A 210 17.62 -5.08 -8.43
CA MET A 210 17.21 -4.19 -9.52
C MET A 210 18.39 -3.49 -10.17
N GLU A 211 19.40 -3.07 -9.41
CA GLU A 211 20.60 -2.41 -9.96
C GLU A 211 21.42 -3.38 -10.83
N VAL A 212 21.61 -4.63 -10.40
CA VAL A 212 22.28 -5.64 -11.20
C VAL A 212 21.47 -5.98 -12.46
N LEU A 213 20.14 -6.11 -12.32
CA LEU A 213 19.24 -6.43 -13.42
C LEU A 213 19.08 -5.27 -14.41
N ARG A 214 19.15 -4.01 -13.96
CA ARG A 214 19.22 -2.84 -14.84
C ARG A 214 20.40 -2.96 -15.83
N ARG A 215 21.57 -3.38 -15.34
CA ARG A 215 22.72 -3.62 -16.21
C ARG A 215 22.48 -4.79 -17.15
N ALA A 216 21.85 -5.85 -16.66
CA ALA A 216 21.56 -7.05 -17.42
C ALA A 216 20.57 -6.84 -18.59
N VAL A 217 19.63 -5.88 -18.47
CA VAL A 217 18.76 -5.46 -19.59
C VAL A 217 19.41 -4.43 -20.52
N GLY A 218 20.66 -4.01 -20.25
CA GLY A 218 21.44 -3.08 -21.05
C GLY A 218 21.15 -1.59 -20.81
N ASP A 219 20.47 -1.23 -19.74
CA ASP A 219 20.10 0.16 -19.46
C ASP A 219 21.20 0.86 -18.63
N ARG A 220 21.60 2.08 -19.03
CA ARG A 220 22.63 2.86 -18.31
C ARG A 220 22.11 3.44 -17.01
N LYS A 221 20.83 3.78 -16.92
CA LYS A 221 20.14 4.35 -15.75
C LYS A 221 18.75 3.75 -15.63
N LEU A 222 18.27 3.64 -14.41
CA LEU A 222 16.95 3.07 -14.11
C LEU A 222 15.83 4.02 -14.55
N THR A 223 14.82 3.46 -15.23
CA THR A 223 13.49 4.04 -15.30
C THR A 223 12.55 3.15 -14.51
N TYR A 224 11.84 3.72 -13.54
CA TYR A 224 11.02 2.99 -12.59
C TYR A 224 9.63 3.60 -12.44
N PHE A 225 8.63 2.73 -12.31
CA PHE A 225 7.28 3.10 -11.88
C PHE A 225 6.83 2.13 -10.79
N GLY A 226 6.52 2.67 -9.61
CA GLY A 226 6.09 1.88 -8.46
C GLY A 226 4.87 2.46 -7.78
N GLU A 227 4.00 1.57 -7.32
CA GLU A 227 2.76 1.89 -6.63
C GLU A 227 2.77 1.30 -5.21
N SER A 228 2.09 1.99 -4.26
CA SER A 228 1.94 1.51 -2.89
C SER A 228 3.30 1.21 -2.22
N GLU A 229 3.54 0.01 -1.70
CA GLU A 229 4.85 -0.38 -1.17
C GLU A 229 5.95 -0.31 -2.25
N GLY A 230 5.63 -0.47 -3.53
CA GLY A 230 6.57 -0.20 -4.63
C GLY A 230 7.06 1.24 -4.68
N SER A 231 6.35 2.21 -4.07
CA SER A 231 6.85 3.57 -3.86
C SER A 231 8.02 3.59 -2.87
N TYR A 232 7.99 2.74 -1.83
CA TYR A 232 9.08 2.58 -0.88
C TYR A 232 10.32 1.98 -1.56
N LEU A 233 10.14 0.91 -2.37
CA LEU A 233 11.24 0.34 -3.17
C LEU A 233 11.87 1.39 -4.09
N GLY A 234 11.05 2.20 -4.77
CA GLY A 234 11.52 3.30 -5.61
C GLY A 234 12.32 4.35 -4.83
N LEU A 235 11.90 4.69 -3.60
CA LEU A 235 12.60 5.62 -2.72
C LEU A 235 13.91 5.05 -2.18
N VAL A 236 13.93 3.78 -1.76
CA VAL A 236 15.15 3.08 -1.33
C VAL A 236 16.16 3.09 -2.47
N TYR A 237 15.77 2.65 -3.66
CA TYR A 237 16.66 2.67 -4.83
C TYR A 237 17.16 4.08 -5.15
N ALA A 238 16.29 5.08 -5.11
CA ALA A 238 16.66 6.46 -5.41
C ALA A 238 17.72 7.03 -4.43
N ASN A 239 17.68 6.60 -3.19
CA ASN A 239 18.63 7.04 -2.17
C ASN A 239 19.93 6.21 -2.15
N MET A 240 19.86 4.92 -2.48
CA MET A 240 21.04 4.07 -2.64
C MET A 240 21.85 4.39 -3.92
N PHE A 241 21.14 4.73 -5.03
CA PHE A 241 21.74 4.94 -6.35
C PHE A 241 21.36 6.28 -7.00
N PRO A 242 21.55 7.43 -6.34
CA PRO A 242 21.00 8.71 -6.80
C PRO A 242 21.52 9.16 -8.18
N ARG A 243 22.71 8.70 -8.57
CA ARG A 243 23.33 9.00 -9.88
C ARG A 243 22.93 8.01 -10.99
N ARG A 244 22.21 6.93 -10.66
CA ARG A 244 21.83 5.86 -11.60
C ARG A 244 20.37 5.92 -12.02
N ILE A 245 19.71 7.06 -11.81
CA ILE A 245 18.31 7.31 -12.12
C ILE A 245 18.18 8.08 -13.42
N ARG A 246 17.38 7.52 -14.35
CA ARG A 246 16.86 8.22 -15.52
C ARG A 246 15.50 8.85 -15.19
N ALA A 247 14.59 8.09 -14.60
CA ALA A 247 13.26 8.55 -14.16
C ALA A 247 12.74 7.61 -13.06
N VAL A 248 12.18 8.16 -11.99
CA VAL A 248 11.47 7.42 -10.95
C VAL A 248 10.13 8.11 -10.71
N ALA A 249 9.04 7.44 -11.06
CA ALA A 249 7.67 7.85 -10.76
C ALA A 249 7.09 6.90 -9.72
N ILE A 250 6.50 7.45 -8.67
CA ILE A 250 5.90 6.69 -7.57
C ILE A 250 4.53 7.25 -7.23
N ASP A 251 3.56 6.35 -6.98
CA ASP A 251 2.17 6.68 -6.62
C ASP A 251 1.73 5.88 -5.39
N GLY A 252 0.78 6.41 -4.62
CA GLY A 252 0.37 5.75 -3.38
C GLY A 252 1.52 5.67 -2.38
N ILE A 253 1.96 6.82 -1.86
CA ILE A 253 3.26 6.97 -1.19
C ILE A 253 3.28 6.41 0.21
N VAL A 254 4.17 5.46 0.45
CA VAL A 254 4.58 5.03 1.80
C VAL A 254 5.61 6.02 2.35
N ASP A 255 5.37 6.56 3.57
CA ASP A 255 6.38 7.35 4.28
C ASP A 255 7.57 6.45 4.64
N PRO A 256 8.76 6.64 4.02
CA PRO A 256 9.86 5.69 4.17
C PRO A 256 10.46 5.69 5.58
N ARG A 257 10.41 6.82 6.29
CA ARG A 257 10.88 6.90 7.68
C ARG A 257 9.93 6.20 8.63
N ALA A 258 8.63 6.30 8.37
CA ALA A 258 7.61 5.62 9.15
C ALA A 258 7.61 4.10 8.88
N TRP A 259 7.89 3.68 7.64
CA TRP A 259 8.01 2.26 7.28
C TRP A 259 9.23 1.63 7.95
N ALA A 260 10.42 2.17 7.75
CA ALA A 260 11.63 1.69 8.40
C ALA A 260 11.55 1.77 9.94
N GLY A 261 10.90 2.81 10.46
CA GLY A 261 10.81 3.08 11.89
C GLY A 261 12.11 3.61 12.48
N THR A 262 12.00 4.08 13.72
CA THR A 262 13.11 4.55 14.54
C THR A 262 13.01 3.94 15.93
N PRO A 263 14.04 3.97 16.78
CA PRO A 263 13.93 3.51 18.16
C PRO A 263 12.77 4.17 18.92
N ALA A 264 12.45 5.43 18.64
CA ALA A 264 11.34 6.15 19.27
C ALA A 264 9.95 5.71 18.78
N THR A 265 9.85 5.06 17.63
CA THR A 265 8.57 4.63 17.01
C THR A 265 8.45 3.12 16.84
N ALA A 266 9.45 2.36 17.27
CA ALA A 266 9.52 0.92 17.08
C ALA A 266 8.43 0.12 17.83
N ASP A 267 7.85 0.70 18.88
CA ASP A 267 6.74 0.10 19.63
C ASP A 267 5.36 0.33 18.96
N VAL A 268 5.29 1.20 17.96
CA VAL A 268 4.06 1.47 17.21
C VAL A 268 3.97 0.49 16.02
N PRO A 269 2.84 -0.21 15.83
CA PRO A 269 2.62 -1.09 14.68
C PRO A 269 2.90 -0.38 13.34
N VAL A 270 3.57 -1.06 12.40
CA VAL A 270 4.08 -0.39 11.18
C VAL A 270 2.98 0.27 10.34
N PHE A 271 1.82 -0.38 10.16
CA PHE A 271 0.73 0.20 9.37
C PHE A 271 0.03 1.38 10.08
N ASP A 272 0.12 1.46 11.41
CA ASP A 272 -0.30 2.63 12.16
C ASP A 272 0.73 3.77 12.02
N ARG A 273 2.04 3.47 12.11
CA ARG A 273 3.12 4.45 11.88
C ARG A 273 3.04 5.14 10.53
N VAL A 274 2.75 4.39 9.46
CA VAL A 274 2.63 4.97 8.10
C VAL A 274 1.32 5.75 7.89
N GLY A 275 0.41 5.71 8.87
CA GLY A 275 -0.80 6.51 8.89
C GLY A 275 -1.96 5.96 8.06
N ALA A 276 -1.95 4.66 7.75
CA ALA A 276 -3.01 4.01 6.97
C ALA A 276 -4.37 4.09 7.70
N ALA A 277 -4.41 3.79 9.01
CA ALA A 277 -5.63 3.85 9.80
C ALA A 277 -6.29 5.24 9.79
N ALA A 278 -5.50 6.29 9.97
CA ALA A 278 -5.98 7.68 9.96
C ALA A 278 -6.46 8.12 8.56
N ALA A 279 -5.81 7.62 7.50
CA ALA A 279 -6.23 7.87 6.13
C ALA A 279 -7.58 7.23 5.83
N SER A 280 -7.77 5.95 6.16
CA SER A 280 -9.05 5.24 6.00
C SER A 280 -10.18 5.89 6.78
N TYR A 281 -9.93 6.29 8.05
CA TYR A 281 -10.94 6.98 8.85
C TYR A 281 -11.40 8.29 8.19
N ARG A 282 -10.47 9.11 7.73
CA ARG A 282 -10.76 10.38 7.04
C ARG A 282 -11.54 10.18 5.74
N VAL A 283 -11.19 9.15 4.97
CA VAL A 283 -11.89 8.82 3.70
C VAL A 283 -13.30 8.35 3.98
N LEU A 284 -13.51 7.47 4.95
CA LEU A 284 -14.84 7.02 5.35
C LEU A 284 -15.70 8.19 5.83
N ASP A 285 -15.18 9.03 6.71
CA ASP A 285 -15.92 10.18 7.26
C ASP A 285 -16.43 11.09 6.14
N GLU A 286 -15.56 11.47 5.19
CA GLU A 286 -15.98 12.30 4.06
C GLU A 286 -16.97 11.56 3.13
N LEU A 287 -16.81 10.26 2.87
CA LEU A 287 -17.78 9.48 2.09
C LEU A 287 -19.16 9.47 2.74
N LEU A 288 -19.23 9.33 4.07
CA LEU A 288 -20.48 9.37 4.81
C LEU A 288 -21.16 10.75 4.73
N VAL A 289 -20.36 11.82 4.84
CA VAL A 289 -20.84 13.20 4.66
C VAL A 289 -21.34 13.45 3.24
N LEU A 290 -20.60 12.99 2.23
CA LEU A 290 -21.02 13.09 0.83
C LEU A 290 -22.29 12.29 0.55
N CYS A 291 -22.44 11.10 1.14
CA CYS A 291 -23.68 10.30 1.09
C CYS A 291 -24.87 11.06 1.70
N GLN A 292 -24.67 11.68 2.86
CA GLN A 292 -25.69 12.50 3.50
C GLN A 292 -26.16 13.64 2.60
N ARG A 293 -25.20 14.40 2.06
CA ARG A 293 -25.48 15.52 1.13
C ARG A 293 -26.17 15.06 -0.17
N ALA A 294 -25.79 13.90 -0.69
CA ALA A 294 -26.38 13.31 -1.90
C ALA A 294 -27.86 12.95 -1.72
N GLY A 295 -28.25 12.56 -0.51
CA GLY A 295 -29.61 12.16 -0.17
C GLY A 295 -30.04 10.83 -0.81
N ARG A 296 -31.25 10.40 -0.49
CA ARG A 296 -31.71 9.08 -0.91
C ARG A 296 -32.09 9.14 -2.36
N PRO A 297 -32.23 9.32 -3.31
CA PRO A 297 -32.08 8.53 -4.55
C PRO A 297 -30.64 8.20 -4.92
N ARG A 298 -29.66 9.06 -4.56
CA ARG A 298 -28.26 8.89 -4.97
C ARG A 298 -27.42 8.08 -3.99
N CYS A 299 -27.78 8.06 -2.71
CA CYS A 299 -27.13 7.22 -1.69
C CYS A 299 -28.17 6.46 -0.88
N SER A 300 -28.24 5.15 -1.02
CA SER A 300 -29.21 4.28 -0.33
C SER A 300 -29.07 4.31 1.19
N PHE A 301 -27.87 4.59 1.70
CA PHE A 301 -27.57 4.67 3.13
C PHE A 301 -27.77 6.08 3.73
N ALA A 302 -28.16 7.07 2.93
CA ALA A 302 -28.35 8.44 3.42
C ALA A 302 -29.40 8.53 4.54
N SER A 303 -29.14 9.40 5.52
CA SER A 303 -30.06 9.76 6.62
C SER A 303 -29.82 11.21 7.02
N ALA A 304 -30.62 11.72 7.98
CA ALA A 304 -30.40 13.05 8.55
C ALA A 304 -28.99 13.21 9.17
N ASP A 305 -28.45 12.11 9.70
CA ASP A 305 -27.08 12.01 10.20
C ASP A 305 -26.52 10.65 9.78
N THR A 306 -25.88 10.62 8.62
CA THR A 306 -25.29 9.40 8.05
C THR A 306 -24.05 8.91 8.80
N PRO A 307 -23.12 9.78 9.26
CA PRO A 307 -22.03 9.37 10.14
C PRO A 307 -22.52 8.69 11.43
N ALA A 308 -23.50 9.27 12.12
CA ALA A 308 -24.09 8.64 13.31
C ALA A 308 -24.81 7.32 12.99
N ARG A 309 -25.44 7.21 11.81
CA ARG A 309 -26.05 5.95 11.35
C ARG A 309 -24.99 4.84 11.19
N PHE A 310 -23.84 5.14 10.60
CA PHE A 310 -22.73 4.19 10.51
C PHE A 310 -22.20 3.83 11.90
N ALA A 311 -22.03 4.81 12.80
CA ALA A 311 -21.56 4.58 14.16
C ALA A 311 -22.48 3.64 14.94
N ARG A 312 -23.83 3.80 14.81
CA ARG A 312 -24.81 2.90 15.43
C ARG A 312 -24.73 1.47 14.84
N LEU A 313 -24.56 1.35 13.53
CA LEU A 313 -24.39 0.06 12.86
C LEU A 313 -23.13 -0.66 13.36
N ALA A 314 -22.00 0.04 13.40
CA ALA A 314 -20.74 -0.47 13.89
C ALA A 314 -20.83 -0.90 15.38
N ALA A 315 -21.42 -0.06 16.24
CA ALA A 315 -21.62 -0.38 17.65
C ALA A 315 -22.53 -1.60 17.87
N ARG A 316 -23.59 -1.74 17.06
CA ARG A 316 -24.50 -2.89 17.12
C ARG A 316 -23.80 -4.19 16.74
N LEU A 317 -22.99 -4.20 15.67
CA LEU A 317 -22.22 -5.37 15.24
C LEU A 317 -21.06 -5.69 16.20
N HIS A 318 -20.51 -4.68 16.87
CA HIS A 318 -19.49 -4.87 17.89
C HIS A 318 -20.07 -5.56 19.15
N ALA A 319 -21.30 -5.20 19.53
CA ALA A 319 -21.98 -5.76 20.70
C ALA A 319 -22.52 -7.17 20.42
N ASP A 320 -23.06 -7.42 19.23
CA ASP A 320 -23.72 -8.68 18.87
C ASP A 320 -23.58 -8.95 17.37
N PRO A 321 -22.78 -9.94 16.97
CA PRO A 321 -22.60 -10.33 15.58
C PRO A 321 -23.92 -10.77 14.90
N LEU A 322 -24.06 -10.46 13.63
CA LEU A 322 -25.25 -10.78 12.85
C LEU A 322 -25.18 -12.22 12.29
N ARG A 323 -26.10 -13.07 12.70
CA ARG A 323 -26.26 -14.40 12.11
C ARG A 323 -27.00 -14.32 10.77
N LEU A 324 -26.33 -14.71 9.70
CA LEU A 324 -26.87 -14.77 8.35
C LEU A 324 -27.34 -16.19 8.06
N ALA A 325 -28.67 -16.39 7.98
CA ALA A 325 -29.29 -17.67 7.68
C ALA A 325 -30.40 -17.47 6.66
N ALA A 326 -30.45 -18.31 5.62
CA ALA A 326 -31.53 -18.35 4.64
C ALA A 326 -31.63 -19.75 4.03
N PRO A 327 -32.81 -20.15 3.49
CA PRO A 327 -32.98 -21.44 2.83
C PRO A 327 -31.93 -21.66 1.72
N GLY A 328 -31.24 -22.81 1.75
CA GLY A 328 -30.22 -23.17 0.77
C GLY A 328 -28.87 -22.46 0.97
N ILE A 329 -28.67 -21.70 2.05
CA ILE A 329 -27.43 -21.00 2.38
C ILE A 329 -26.86 -21.58 3.67
N LYS A 330 -25.55 -21.90 3.64
CA LYS A 330 -24.82 -22.25 4.87
C LYS A 330 -24.84 -21.05 5.82
N THR A 331 -25.36 -21.27 7.03
CA THR A 331 -25.36 -20.24 8.07
C THR A 331 -23.95 -19.73 8.31
N THR A 332 -23.77 -18.42 8.28
CA THR A 332 -22.51 -17.74 8.59
C THR A 332 -22.78 -16.56 9.53
N THR A 333 -21.71 -15.98 10.07
CA THR A 333 -21.79 -14.84 11.00
C THR A 333 -21.07 -13.66 10.39
N PHE A 334 -21.74 -12.51 10.33
CA PHE A 334 -21.12 -11.24 9.95
C PHE A 334 -20.80 -10.43 11.21
N THR A 335 -19.54 -10.08 11.37
CA THR A 335 -19.00 -9.48 12.58
C THR A 335 -18.62 -8.02 12.37
N TYR A 336 -18.33 -7.29 13.46
CA TYR A 336 -17.71 -5.97 13.39
C TYR A 336 -16.39 -5.96 12.59
N PRO A 337 -15.44 -6.91 12.80
CA PRO A 337 -14.27 -7.02 11.95
C PRO A 337 -14.57 -7.15 10.45
N ASN A 338 -15.63 -7.87 10.06
CA ASN A 338 -16.04 -7.96 8.66
C ASN A 338 -16.51 -6.59 8.13
N LEU A 339 -17.36 -5.88 8.90
CA LEU A 339 -17.80 -4.54 8.50
C LEU A 339 -16.63 -3.60 8.21
N ILE A 340 -15.62 -3.60 9.08
CA ILE A 340 -14.46 -2.71 8.93
C ILE A 340 -13.59 -3.10 7.74
N ALA A 341 -13.31 -4.40 7.57
CA ALA A 341 -12.52 -4.90 6.45
C ALA A 341 -13.23 -4.68 5.10
N ASP A 342 -14.55 -4.93 5.04
CA ASP A 342 -15.33 -4.70 3.81
C ASP A 342 -15.38 -3.20 3.47
N THR A 343 -15.57 -2.34 4.49
CA THR A 343 -15.55 -0.88 4.30
C THR A 343 -14.20 -0.42 3.76
N GLU A 344 -13.10 -0.92 4.31
CA GLU A 344 -11.75 -0.60 3.89
C GLU A 344 -11.49 -1.05 2.44
N HIS A 345 -11.86 -2.29 2.11
CA HIS A 345 -11.74 -2.82 0.75
C HIS A 345 -12.51 -1.98 -0.29
N TRP A 346 -13.77 -1.63 0.01
CA TRP A 346 -14.54 -0.79 -0.92
C TRP A 346 -13.92 0.58 -1.14
N MET A 347 -13.26 1.14 -0.14
CA MET A 347 -12.61 2.45 -0.26
C MET A 347 -11.37 2.43 -1.14
N HIS A 348 -10.78 1.27 -1.45
CA HIS A 348 -9.64 1.17 -2.37
C HIS A 348 -10.02 1.46 -3.83
N ASP A 349 -11.25 1.15 -4.24
CA ASP A 349 -11.73 1.46 -5.59
C ASP A 349 -12.35 2.89 -5.62
N PRO A 350 -11.97 3.77 -6.55
CA PRO A 350 -12.62 5.08 -6.72
C PRO A 350 -14.14 5.02 -6.86
N ALA A 351 -14.67 3.96 -7.43
CA ALA A 351 -16.11 3.72 -7.58
C ALA A 351 -16.70 2.83 -6.46
N GLY A 352 -15.91 2.41 -5.49
CA GLY A 352 -16.29 1.46 -4.45
C GLY A 352 -17.44 1.92 -3.56
N TYR A 353 -17.69 3.23 -3.45
CA TYR A 353 -18.89 3.76 -2.79
C TYR A 353 -20.20 3.16 -3.35
N ARG A 354 -20.22 2.69 -4.61
CA ARG A 354 -21.36 2.03 -5.26
C ARG A 354 -21.62 0.62 -4.71
N GLY A 355 -20.63 -0.02 -4.10
CA GLY A 355 -20.78 -1.29 -3.36
C GLY A 355 -20.97 -1.06 -1.87
N LEU A 356 -20.21 -0.16 -1.28
CA LEU A 356 -20.23 0.14 0.16
C LEU A 356 -21.63 0.54 0.66
N PHE A 357 -22.27 1.54 0.06
CA PHE A 357 -23.53 2.06 0.60
C PHE A 357 -24.73 1.10 0.43
N PRO A 358 -24.87 0.32 -0.65
CA PRO A 358 -25.81 -0.80 -0.68
C PRO A 358 -25.55 -1.84 0.42
N GLU A 359 -24.31 -2.24 0.65
CA GLU A 359 -23.95 -3.18 1.70
C GLU A 359 -24.34 -2.66 3.09
N LEU A 360 -23.98 -1.44 3.44
CA LEU A 360 -24.36 -0.78 4.70
C LEU A 360 -25.88 -0.67 4.84
N THR A 361 -26.60 -0.48 3.73
CA THR A 361 -28.08 -0.41 3.73
C THR A 361 -28.70 -1.77 4.03
N ASP A 362 -28.19 -2.82 3.41
CA ASP A 362 -28.70 -4.19 3.61
C ASP A 362 -28.39 -4.70 5.02
N LEU A 363 -27.19 -4.41 5.54
CA LEU A 363 -26.82 -4.67 6.93
C LEU A 363 -27.78 -3.97 7.91
N ALA A 364 -28.03 -2.67 7.70
CA ALA A 364 -28.94 -1.91 8.56
C ALA A 364 -30.37 -2.43 8.52
N ARG A 365 -30.84 -2.94 7.37
CA ARG A 365 -32.16 -3.59 7.23
C ARG A 365 -32.24 -4.94 7.95
N LEU A 366 -31.18 -5.76 7.84
CA LEU A 366 -31.11 -7.08 8.49
C LEU A 366 -31.05 -6.97 10.02
N ILE A 367 -30.49 -5.90 10.55
CA ILE A 367 -30.39 -5.65 12.01
C ILE A 367 -31.68 -5.03 12.59
N ALA A 368 -32.52 -4.42 11.73
CA ALA A 368 -33.75 -3.76 12.17
C ALA A 368 -34.75 -4.76 12.79
N PRO A 369 -35.48 -4.39 13.88
CA PRO A 369 -36.54 -5.22 14.44
C PRO A 369 -37.59 -5.59 13.39
N GLY A 370 -37.99 -6.86 13.37
CA GLY A 370 -39.03 -7.34 12.44
C GLY A 370 -38.53 -7.66 11.02
N SER A 371 -37.25 -7.78 10.80
CA SER A 371 -36.61 -8.08 9.50
C SER A 371 -36.85 -9.51 8.98
N GLY A 372 -37.80 -10.25 9.53
CA GLY A 372 -38.17 -11.61 9.09
C GLY A 372 -39.02 -11.62 7.78
N GLY A 373 -39.23 -12.83 7.23
CA GLY A 373 -40.09 -13.04 6.05
C GLY A 373 -39.31 -13.27 4.74
N SER A 374 -40.01 -13.29 3.61
CA SER A 374 -39.44 -13.60 2.29
C SER A 374 -38.36 -12.60 1.83
N SER A 375 -38.46 -11.35 2.25
CA SER A 375 -37.46 -10.31 2.00
C SER A 375 -36.13 -10.55 2.71
N HIS A 376 -36.12 -11.20 3.88
CA HIS A 376 -34.91 -11.50 4.66
C HIS A 376 -33.93 -12.38 3.88
N ALA A 377 -34.42 -13.48 3.28
CA ALA A 377 -33.57 -14.38 2.49
C ALA A 377 -32.97 -13.68 1.26
N ALA A 378 -33.68 -12.74 0.66
CA ALA A 378 -33.17 -11.94 -0.46
C ALA A 378 -32.04 -10.98 0.00
N LEU A 379 -32.23 -10.31 1.14
CA LEU A 379 -31.22 -9.43 1.74
C LEU A 379 -29.95 -10.20 2.15
N VAL A 380 -30.11 -11.37 2.80
CA VAL A 380 -28.97 -12.24 3.15
C VAL A 380 -28.17 -12.63 1.90
N ARG A 381 -28.88 -13.04 0.81
CA ARG A 381 -28.19 -13.36 -0.45
C ARG A 381 -27.50 -12.14 -1.09
N ALA A 382 -28.11 -10.98 -1.02
CA ALA A 382 -27.52 -9.74 -1.55
C ALA A 382 -26.24 -9.36 -0.77
N LEU A 383 -26.32 -9.36 0.56
CA LEU A 383 -25.19 -9.09 1.43
C LEU A 383 -24.02 -10.07 1.19
N LEU A 384 -24.31 -11.38 1.15
CA LEU A 384 -23.27 -12.39 0.92
C LEU A 384 -22.63 -12.26 -0.47
N ARG A 385 -23.36 -11.82 -1.49
CA ARG A 385 -22.78 -11.53 -2.81
C ARG A 385 -21.84 -10.31 -2.76
N LEU A 386 -22.16 -9.26 -2.02
CA LEU A 386 -21.29 -8.10 -1.86
C LEU A 386 -20.06 -8.49 -1.04
N HIS A 387 -20.26 -9.11 0.09
CA HIS A 387 -19.17 -9.59 0.96
C HIS A 387 -18.22 -10.59 0.27
N SER A 388 -18.73 -11.47 -0.60
CA SER A 388 -17.87 -12.39 -1.35
C SER A 388 -16.99 -11.72 -2.41
N ARG A 389 -17.32 -10.50 -2.84
CA ARG A 389 -16.44 -9.70 -3.73
C ARG A 389 -15.25 -9.12 -2.97
N VAL A 390 -15.44 -8.84 -1.69
CA VAL A 390 -14.42 -8.34 -0.78
C VAL A 390 -13.49 -9.47 -0.32
N GLN A 391 -14.07 -10.62 0.01
CA GLN A 391 -13.31 -11.79 0.44
C GLN A 391 -12.79 -12.59 -0.77
N ALA A 392 -11.83 -12.03 -1.49
CA ALA A 392 -11.06 -12.84 -2.42
C ALA A 392 -10.39 -14.00 -1.66
N PRO A 393 -10.44 -15.24 -2.16
CA PRO A 393 -9.70 -16.32 -1.53
C PRO A 393 -8.24 -15.92 -1.45
N PRO A 394 -7.55 -16.26 -0.35
CA PRO A 394 -6.12 -16.00 -0.23
C PRO A 394 -5.43 -16.53 -1.50
N ALA A 395 -4.58 -15.72 -2.12
CA ALA A 395 -3.88 -16.12 -3.33
C ALA A 395 -3.14 -17.44 -3.07
N PRO A 396 -3.23 -18.40 -4.00
CA PRO A 396 -2.55 -19.67 -3.82
C PRO A 396 -1.05 -19.43 -3.72
N GLY A 397 -0.37 -20.08 -2.78
CA GLY A 397 1.07 -19.98 -2.60
C GLY A 397 1.47 -19.45 -1.22
N ASN A 398 2.64 -18.81 -1.14
CA ASN A 398 3.27 -18.29 0.06
C ASN A 398 3.04 -16.79 0.28
N GLN A 399 1.86 -16.26 -0.09
CA GLN A 399 1.64 -14.81 -0.11
C GLN A 399 1.79 -14.15 1.27
N LEU A 400 1.29 -14.76 2.35
CA LEU A 400 1.46 -14.20 3.69
C LEU A 400 2.94 -14.20 4.11
N GLU A 401 3.66 -15.30 3.84
CA GLU A 401 5.09 -15.36 4.09
C GLU A 401 5.86 -14.30 3.30
N ALA A 402 5.47 -14.06 2.04
CA ALA A 402 6.10 -13.04 1.19
C ALA A 402 5.84 -11.63 1.71
N ILE A 403 4.59 -11.31 2.09
CA ILE A 403 4.23 -10.01 2.67
C ILE A 403 5.05 -9.75 3.93
N TYR A 404 5.00 -10.67 4.89
CA TYR A 404 5.67 -10.47 6.18
C TYR A 404 7.18 -10.64 6.10
N GLY A 405 7.69 -11.34 5.08
CA GLY A 405 9.11 -11.40 4.77
C GLY A 405 9.68 -10.00 4.52
N VAL A 406 8.99 -9.17 3.73
CA VAL A 406 9.40 -7.78 3.48
C VAL A 406 9.10 -6.89 4.69
N VAL A 407 7.83 -6.82 5.13
CA VAL A 407 7.41 -5.90 6.21
C VAL A 407 8.24 -6.05 7.48
N CYS A 408 8.51 -7.31 7.90
CA CYS A 408 9.21 -7.58 9.15
C CYS A 408 10.74 -7.46 9.02
N THR A 409 11.26 -7.50 7.79
CA THR A 409 12.70 -7.38 7.53
C THR A 409 13.11 -5.92 7.35
N ASP A 410 12.28 -5.11 6.68
CA ASP A 410 12.53 -3.67 6.51
C ASP A 410 12.34 -2.88 7.80
N GLY A 411 11.28 -3.21 8.55
CA GLY A 411 10.78 -2.37 9.62
C GLY A 411 11.39 -2.72 10.99
N LEU A 412 11.81 -1.68 11.74
CA LEU A 412 12.14 -1.83 13.14
C LEU A 412 10.87 -2.04 13.97
N SER A 413 10.84 -3.13 14.76
CA SER A 413 9.75 -3.45 15.69
C SER A 413 10.34 -3.88 17.04
N ALA A 414 10.03 -3.11 18.09
CA ALA A 414 10.52 -3.34 19.45
C ALA A 414 9.47 -3.98 20.35
N ALA A 415 8.18 -3.81 20.05
CA ALA A 415 7.08 -4.31 20.86
C ALA A 415 6.95 -5.85 20.79
N ASP A 416 6.69 -6.48 21.92
CA ASP A 416 6.36 -7.90 21.99
C ASP A 416 4.90 -8.14 21.59
N ALA A 417 4.58 -9.29 21.03
CA ALA A 417 3.22 -9.64 20.61
C ALA A 417 2.18 -9.54 21.75
N ALA A 418 2.59 -9.71 23.00
CA ALA A 418 1.70 -9.58 24.16
C ALA A 418 1.19 -8.14 24.38
N SER A 419 1.91 -7.12 23.90
CA SER A 419 1.49 -5.72 24.01
C SER A 419 0.50 -5.29 22.91
N TRP A 420 0.27 -6.13 21.90
CA TRP A 420 -0.56 -5.79 20.72
C TRP A 420 -2.00 -5.37 21.05
N PRO A 421 -2.71 -6.01 22.01
CA PRO A 421 -4.04 -5.55 22.40
C PRO A 421 -4.07 -4.09 22.85
N ALA A 422 -3.07 -3.66 23.62
CA ALA A 422 -2.96 -2.28 24.08
C ALA A 422 -2.59 -1.33 22.93
N ALA A 423 -1.67 -1.74 22.05
CA ALA A 423 -1.28 -0.97 20.87
C ALA A 423 -2.47 -0.78 19.91
N ALA A 424 -3.23 -1.85 19.62
CA ALA A 424 -4.42 -1.79 18.78
C ALA A 424 -5.52 -0.89 19.38
N ALA A 425 -5.73 -0.96 20.70
CA ALA A 425 -6.66 -0.07 21.39
C ALA A 425 -6.19 1.39 21.38
N ALA A 426 -4.88 1.64 21.43
CA ALA A 426 -4.32 2.97 21.29
C ALA A 426 -4.52 3.52 19.87
N ALA A 427 -4.23 2.73 18.84
CA ALA A 427 -4.46 3.07 17.45
C ALA A 427 -5.93 3.42 17.18
N ASP A 428 -6.87 2.64 17.73
CA ASP A 428 -8.32 2.85 17.53
C ASP A 428 -8.84 4.15 18.17
N ARG A 429 -8.17 4.67 19.22
CA ARG A 429 -8.48 5.99 19.79
C ARG A 429 -8.13 7.15 18.85
N HIS A 430 -7.10 7.00 18.03
CA HIS A 430 -6.64 8.01 17.08
C HIS A 430 -7.28 7.88 15.70
N ALA A 431 -7.60 6.65 15.31
CA ALA A 431 -8.19 6.33 14.02
C ALA A 431 -9.36 5.34 14.21
N ARG A 432 -10.48 5.88 14.70
CA ARG A 432 -11.69 5.11 15.01
C ARG A 432 -12.05 4.14 13.88
N TYR A 433 -12.39 2.90 14.22
CA TYR A 433 -12.70 1.76 13.34
C TYR A 433 -11.47 1.07 12.73
N PHE A 434 -10.49 1.81 12.22
CA PHE A 434 -9.39 1.27 11.44
C PHE A 434 -8.10 1.08 12.23
N GLY A 435 -7.97 1.70 13.41
CA GLY A 435 -6.77 1.58 14.23
C GLY A 435 -6.47 0.13 14.62
N ALA A 436 -7.44 -0.57 15.20
CA ALA A 436 -7.29 -1.98 15.53
C ALA A 436 -7.05 -2.84 14.29
N PHE A 437 -7.79 -2.61 13.19
CA PHE A 437 -7.62 -3.34 11.93
C PHE A 437 -6.16 -3.27 11.46
N TYR A 438 -5.60 -2.10 11.25
CA TYR A 438 -4.24 -1.93 10.74
C TYR A 438 -3.15 -2.35 11.74
N ALA A 439 -3.35 -2.11 13.04
CA ALA A 439 -2.41 -2.56 14.05
C ALA A 439 -2.25 -4.09 14.02
N TRP A 440 -3.34 -4.85 14.03
CA TRP A 440 -3.30 -6.31 14.02
C TRP A 440 -2.69 -6.90 12.74
N LEU A 441 -2.74 -6.20 11.60
CA LEU A 441 -2.09 -6.66 10.36
C LEU A 441 -0.55 -6.74 10.45
N SER A 442 0.08 -6.21 11.48
CA SER A 442 1.54 -6.23 11.62
C SER A 442 2.06 -7.00 12.84
N ILE A 443 1.20 -7.74 13.54
CA ILE A 443 1.62 -8.51 14.74
C ILE A 443 2.69 -9.55 14.44
N GLN A 444 2.75 -10.08 13.22
CA GLN A 444 3.75 -11.05 12.78
C GLN A 444 5.17 -10.48 12.89
N CYS A 445 5.32 -9.14 12.85
CA CYS A 445 6.60 -8.47 12.97
C CYS A 445 7.01 -8.13 14.42
N ALA A 446 6.20 -8.49 15.42
CA ALA A 446 6.57 -8.28 16.81
C ALA A 446 7.96 -8.87 17.12
N ARG A 447 8.70 -8.21 18.02
CA ARG A 447 10.10 -8.54 18.33
C ARG A 447 10.32 -10.00 18.70
N ASN A 448 9.40 -10.60 19.44
CA ASN A 448 9.46 -11.99 19.88
C ASN A 448 8.75 -12.99 18.95
N THR A 449 8.37 -12.56 17.76
CA THR A 449 7.77 -13.43 16.71
C THR A 449 8.72 -13.61 15.54
N TRP A 450 9.02 -12.55 14.81
CA TRP A 450 9.92 -12.57 13.66
C TRP A 450 11.33 -12.17 14.07
N THR A 451 12.26 -13.13 14.03
CA THR A 451 13.67 -12.92 14.43
C THR A 451 14.68 -13.10 13.28
N ALA A 452 14.21 -13.44 12.08
CA ALA A 452 15.02 -13.35 10.88
C ALA A 452 15.18 -11.85 10.54
N ARG A 453 16.38 -11.30 10.71
CA ARG A 453 16.70 -9.91 10.44
C ARG A 453 17.65 -9.85 9.25
N ASP A 454 17.46 -8.83 8.42
CA ASP A 454 18.43 -8.40 7.45
C ASP A 454 19.19 -7.21 8.03
N HIS A 455 20.51 -7.34 8.13
CA HIS A 455 21.37 -6.30 8.68
C HIS A 455 21.56 -5.14 7.71
N ASP A 456 21.20 -5.32 6.44
CA ASP A 456 21.32 -4.34 5.37
C ASP A 456 20.04 -3.54 5.16
N ALA A 457 18.97 -3.79 5.92
CA ALA A 457 17.72 -3.06 5.80
C ALA A 457 17.94 -1.54 5.85
N TYR A 458 17.57 -0.84 4.76
CA TYR A 458 17.84 0.59 4.60
C TYR A 458 16.93 1.43 5.50
N SER A 459 17.51 2.17 6.41
CA SER A 459 16.80 3.05 7.34
C SER A 459 16.99 4.54 7.07
N GLY A 460 17.60 4.89 5.93
CA GLY A 460 17.89 6.27 5.53
C GLY A 460 19.39 6.54 5.38
N PRO A 461 19.74 7.77 5.02
CA PRO A 461 18.88 8.94 4.77
C PRO A 461 18.01 8.79 3.52
N PHE A 462 16.83 9.48 3.50
CA PHE A 462 15.90 9.47 2.35
C PHE A 462 15.82 10.85 1.68
N ASP A 463 16.89 11.59 1.67
CA ASP A 463 16.96 13.00 1.22
C ASP A 463 18.07 13.24 0.18
N HIS A 464 18.57 12.21 -0.46
CA HIS A 464 19.56 12.36 -1.51
C HIS A 464 19.00 13.07 -2.74
N ARG A 465 19.81 13.99 -3.27
CA ARG A 465 19.53 14.61 -4.57
C ARG A 465 19.82 13.63 -5.69
N THR A 466 18.84 13.35 -6.52
CA THR A 466 18.94 12.43 -7.66
C THR A 466 19.27 13.18 -8.96
N ASP A 467 19.84 12.49 -9.95
CA ASP A 467 20.17 13.08 -11.27
C ASP A 467 18.91 13.56 -12.03
N ALA A 468 17.80 12.85 -11.90
CA ALA A 468 16.50 13.28 -12.41
C ALA A 468 15.54 13.46 -11.22
N PRO A 469 14.60 14.42 -11.26
CA PRO A 469 13.61 14.60 -10.21
C PRO A 469 12.81 13.32 -9.98
N VAL A 470 12.54 12.95 -8.72
CA VAL A 470 11.55 11.91 -8.43
C VAL A 470 10.16 12.50 -8.58
N LEU A 471 9.30 11.87 -9.40
CA LEU A 471 7.89 12.24 -9.53
C LEU A 471 7.09 11.51 -8.45
N VAL A 472 6.54 12.28 -7.51
CA VAL A 472 5.76 11.81 -6.38
C VAL A 472 4.29 12.09 -6.66
N VAL A 473 3.46 11.06 -6.71
CA VAL A 473 2.01 11.19 -6.91
C VAL A 473 1.28 10.89 -5.61
N GLY A 474 0.29 11.70 -5.25
CA GLY A 474 -0.50 11.49 -4.04
C GLY A 474 -1.97 11.81 -4.25
N GLY A 475 -2.83 10.84 -3.91
CA GLY A 475 -4.28 10.97 -3.89
C GLY A 475 -4.76 11.56 -2.56
N ARG A 476 -5.58 12.62 -2.62
CA ARG A 476 -6.11 13.27 -1.39
C ARG A 476 -7.02 12.32 -0.59
N TRP A 477 -7.73 11.45 -1.28
CA TRP A 477 -8.69 10.52 -0.70
C TRP A 477 -8.22 9.06 -0.84
N ASP A 478 -6.90 8.85 -0.71
CA ASP A 478 -6.30 7.52 -0.62
C ASP A 478 -6.49 6.97 0.79
N PRO A 479 -7.16 5.81 0.98
CA PRO A 479 -7.40 5.21 2.30
C PRO A 479 -6.19 4.48 2.86
N ALA A 480 -5.29 3.98 2.02
CA ALA A 480 -4.17 3.12 2.43
C ALA A 480 -2.87 3.92 2.63
N THR A 481 -2.58 4.84 1.70
CA THR A 481 -1.36 5.65 1.71
C THR A 481 -1.73 7.14 1.77
N SER A 482 -1.61 7.70 2.97
CA SER A 482 -2.03 9.08 3.24
C SER A 482 -1.40 10.08 2.26
N TYR A 483 -2.20 10.99 1.70
CA TYR A 483 -1.71 12.14 0.94
C TYR A 483 -0.59 12.91 1.66
N GLY A 484 -0.67 12.96 3.00
CA GLY A 484 0.37 13.56 3.84
C GLY A 484 1.75 12.96 3.62
N ASN A 485 1.84 11.66 3.31
CA ASN A 485 3.10 10.98 3.02
C ASN A 485 3.70 11.48 1.69
N ALA A 486 2.88 11.67 0.64
CA ALA A 486 3.34 12.25 -0.62
C ALA A 486 3.91 13.66 -0.42
N VAL A 487 3.25 14.49 0.39
CA VAL A 487 3.74 15.83 0.73
C VAL A 487 5.05 15.78 1.52
N LYS A 488 5.17 14.87 2.49
CA LYS A 488 6.41 14.67 3.28
C LYS A 488 7.57 14.25 2.39
N VAL A 489 7.37 13.25 1.53
CA VAL A 489 8.40 12.74 0.61
C VAL A 489 8.80 13.83 -0.39
N ALA A 490 7.84 14.55 -0.96
CA ALA A 490 8.13 15.65 -1.87
C ALA A 490 8.90 16.82 -1.23
N ARG A 491 8.77 17.01 0.08
CA ARG A 491 9.58 17.99 0.83
C ARG A 491 10.96 17.44 1.21
N MET A 492 11.04 16.16 1.49
CA MET A 492 12.25 15.49 1.93
C MET A 492 13.26 15.33 0.80
N MET A 493 12.82 15.00 -0.41
CA MET A 493 13.70 14.83 -1.57
C MET A 493 13.95 16.18 -2.28
N PRO A 494 15.21 16.66 -2.40
CA PRO A 494 15.52 18.05 -2.78
C PRO A 494 15.02 18.48 -4.16
N ASN A 495 14.93 17.57 -5.11
CA ASN A 495 14.55 17.87 -6.50
C ASN A 495 13.31 17.11 -6.97
N SER A 496 12.46 16.64 -6.05
CA SER A 496 11.20 15.96 -6.39
C SER A 496 10.17 16.92 -6.98
N ARG A 497 9.19 16.33 -7.68
CA ARG A 497 7.99 17.01 -8.20
C ARG A 497 6.76 16.31 -7.65
N LEU A 498 5.77 17.07 -7.16
CA LEU A 498 4.54 16.53 -6.60
C LEU A 498 3.39 16.64 -7.60
N VAL A 499 2.74 15.52 -7.89
CA VAL A 499 1.42 15.49 -8.52
C VAL A 499 0.37 15.27 -7.43
N SER A 500 -0.38 16.32 -7.12
CA SER A 500 -1.46 16.30 -6.12
C SER A 500 -2.77 16.00 -6.82
N SER A 501 -3.43 14.91 -6.48
CA SER A 501 -4.71 14.52 -7.06
C SER A 501 -5.83 14.55 -6.02
N ASN A 502 -7.02 14.98 -6.42
CA ASN A 502 -8.23 14.79 -5.60
C ASN A 502 -8.91 13.45 -5.89
N ASN A 503 -8.14 12.47 -6.34
CA ASN A 503 -8.62 11.13 -6.60
C ASN A 503 -9.15 10.46 -5.34
N TRP A 504 -10.12 9.60 -5.54
CA TRP A 504 -10.64 8.66 -4.55
C TRP A 504 -10.05 7.27 -4.83
N GLY A 505 -9.94 6.47 -3.77
CA GLY A 505 -9.36 5.14 -3.88
C GLY A 505 -7.85 5.14 -3.68
N HIS A 506 -7.31 3.93 -3.59
CA HIS A 506 -5.87 3.71 -3.43
C HIS A 506 -5.19 3.91 -4.78
N GLU A 507 -4.14 4.77 -4.80
CA GLU A 507 -3.41 5.18 -6.01
C GLU A 507 -4.24 6.10 -6.95
N SER A 508 -3.57 6.78 -7.86
CA SER A 508 -4.20 7.73 -8.79
C SER A 508 -3.93 7.39 -10.26
N ALA A 509 -2.88 6.61 -10.53
CA ALA A 509 -2.58 6.13 -11.88
C ALA A 509 -3.69 5.19 -12.38
N GLY A 510 -4.03 5.31 -13.66
CA GLY A 510 -5.15 4.57 -14.26
C GLY A 510 -6.54 5.08 -13.88
N THR A 511 -6.65 5.95 -12.86
CA THR A 511 -7.93 6.49 -12.35
C THR A 511 -8.05 8.01 -12.51
N SER A 512 -7.00 8.66 -13.04
CA SER A 512 -6.97 10.08 -13.38
C SER A 512 -6.15 10.31 -14.63
N ALA A 513 -6.82 10.67 -15.74
CA ALA A 513 -6.15 10.98 -17.00
C ALA A 513 -5.09 12.10 -16.87
N CYS A 514 -5.31 13.05 -15.94
CA CYS A 514 -4.33 14.10 -15.64
C CYS A 514 -3.06 13.53 -14.99
N VAL A 515 -3.21 12.61 -14.04
CA VAL A 515 -2.10 11.91 -13.38
C VAL A 515 -1.35 11.05 -14.39
N ASP A 516 -2.08 10.28 -15.20
CA ASP A 516 -1.49 9.43 -16.25
C ASP A 516 -0.63 10.25 -17.22
N ASN A 517 -1.15 11.39 -17.69
CA ASN A 517 -0.40 12.29 -18.57
C ASN A 517 0.87 12.85 -17.88
N ALA A 518 0.79 13.16 -16.58
CA ALA A 518 1.94 13.65 -15.83
C ALA A 518 3.02 12.56 -15.69
N ILE A 519 2.61 11.32 -15.32
CA ILE A 519 3.52 10.16 -15.18
C ILE A 519 4.16 9.84 -16.53
N PHE A 520 3.36 9.63 -17.58
CA PHE A 520 3.89 9.18 -18.86
C PHE A 520 4.72 10.27 -19.55
N GLY A 521 4.31 11.53 -19.45
CA GLY A 521 5.10 12.67 -19.93
C GLY A 521 6.47 12.75 -19.24
N TYR A 522 6.49 12.55 -17.92
CA TYR A 522 7.72 12.51 -17.15
C TYR A 522 8.61 11.29 -17.51
N LEU A 523 8.05 10.09 -17.62
CA LEU A 523 8.82 8.89 -18.00
C LEU A 523 9.47 9.03 -19.37
N ILE A 524 8.85 9.74 -20.31
CA ILE A 524 9.43 10.01 -21.64
C ILE A 524 10.52 11.09 -21.55
N ARG A 525 10.27 12.20 -20.88
CA ARG A 525 11.15 13.38 -20.77
C ARG A 525 11.32 13.85 -19.31
N PRO A 526 12.09 13.12 -18.48
CA PRO A 526 12.16 13.39 -17.05
C PRO A 526 12.78 14.75 -16.69
N LEU A 527 13.62 15.28 -17.55
CA LEU A 527 14.29 16.58 -17.34
C LEU A 527 13.54 17.76 -18.00
N ALA A 528 12.40 17.51 -18.66
CA ALA A 528 11.62 18.60 -19.22
C ALA A 528 11.14 19.55 -18.10
N PRO A 529 11.08 20.88 -18.37
CA PRO A 529 10.52 21.82 -17.42
C PRO A 529 9.08 21.42 -17.02
N ALA A 530 8.80 21.44 -15.74
CA ALA A 530 7.48 21.18 -15.18
C ALA A 530 7.32 21.93 -13.86
N PRO A 531 6.11 22.29 -13.45
CA PRO A 531 5.87 22.90 -12.16
C PRO A 531 6.31 21.96 -11.03
N LYS A 532 6.71 22.53 -9.90
CA LYS A 532 7.08 21.73 -8.70
C LYS A 532 5.87 20.96 -8.15
N ILE A 533 4.68 21.51 -8.28
CA ILE A 533 3.41 20.88 -7.90
C ILE A 533 2.45 20.98 -9.08
N THR A 534 1.87 19.84 -9.47
CA THR A 534 0.79 19.74 -10.46
C THR A 534 -0.47 19.31 -9.74
N HIS A 535 -1.59 19.98 -10.00
CA HIS A 535 -2.90 19.63 -9.44
C HIS A 535 -3.73 18.89 -10.48
N CYS A 536 -4.19 17.70 -10.11
CA CYS A 536 -4.99 16.82 -10.95
C CYS A 536 -6.36 16.52 -10.32
N ARG A 537 -7.33 16.20 -11.17
CA ARG A 537 -8.65 15.71 -10.76
C ARG A 537 -8.76 14.22 -11.09
N GLY A 538 -9.29 13.42 -10.14
CA GLY A 538 -9.68 12.03 -10.38
C GLY A 538 -10.89 11.95 -11.31
N ASN A 539 -10.93 10.91 -12.15
CA ASN A 539 -12.02 10.70 -13.11
C ASN A 539 -13.35 10.40 -12.41
N VAL A 540 -13.30 9.73 -11.26
CA VAL A 540 -14.48 9.37 -10.46
C VAL A 540 -14.54 10.29 -9.24
N GLN A 541 -15.69 10.95 -9.07
CA GLN A 541 -16.01 11.75 -7.89
C GLN A 541 -17.31 11.20 -7.29
N PRO A 542 -17.31 10.75 -6.02
CA PRO A 542 -18.50 10.17 -5.39
C PRO A 542 -19.68 11.14 -5.42
N PHE A 543 -20.81 10.65 -5.89
CA PHE A 543 -22.09 11.39 -5.97
C PHE A 543 -22.05 12.71 -6.77
N ALA A 544 -21.00 12.98 -7.53
CA ALA A 544 -21.05 14.11 -8.46
C ALA A 544 -22.23 13.94 -9.44
N SER A 545 -22.98 15.02 -9.68
CA SER A 545 -23.92 15.04 -10.78
C SER A 545 -23.12 14.80 -12.08
N SER A 546 -23.59 13.89 -12.92
CA SER A 546 -23.09 13.82 -14.30
C SER A 546 -23.29 15.21 -14.90
N ALA A 547 -22.21 15.97 -15.02
CA ALA A 547 -22.25 17.15 -15.86
C ALA A 547 -22.51 16.63 -17.30
N HIS A 548 -23.66 16.97 -17.84
CA HIS A 548 -23.98 16.79 -19.26
C HIS A 548 -22.99 17.55 -20.12
#